data_8f07e17cb473f7fc33cef2783a8705da
#
_entry.id   8f07e17cb473f7fc33cef2783a8705da
#
_cell.length_a   1.000
_cell.length_b   1.000
_cell.length_c   1.000
_cell.angle_alpha   90.00
_cell.angle_beta   90.00
_cell.angle_gamma   90.00
#
_symmetry.space_group_name_H-M   'P 1'
#
loop_
_entity.id
_entity.type
_entity.pdbx_description
1 polymer ?
#
loop_
_entity_poly.entity_id
_entity_poly.type
_entity_poly.pdbx_seq_one_letter_code
_entity_poly.pdbx_strand_id
1 'polypeptide(L)'
;MKKLFKSLPVRLLIGVVLGMVIGLIANEAVMNVVVTVKYILGQVITFCVPLIIIGFIAPSITKMGNNASKMLGVALAIAYISSIGAAFMAMGAGYGLIPHLSIQSEVEGLKDLPGVVFQLDIPQIMPVMSALVFSIMLGLAAAWTKARYTTAILDEFQKIVLKIVTKFIIPILPFFIASTFCGLAYEGTITKQLPVFLKVIVIVMAGHYIWLTLLYVIAGAYSGKNPLEVLKYYGPAYLTAVGTMSSAATLAVALEAVSYTHLTSDWER
;
A
#
# COMPACT_ATOMS: atom_id res chain seq x y z
N MET A 1 7.21 22.63 -14.53
CA MET A 1 8.20 21.55 -14.45
C MET A 1 8.77 21.33 -13.05
N LYS A 2 9.24 22.34 -12.29
CA LYS A 2 9.81 22.15 -10.92
C LYS A 2 8.86 21.52 -9.88
N LYS A 3 7.53 21.69 -9.99
CA LYS A 3 6.56 21.07 -9.06
C LYS A 3 6.34 19.56 -9.32
N LEU A 4 6.45 19.10 -10.58
CA LEU A 4 6.29 17.69 -10.95
C LEU A 4 7.41 16.83 -10.35
N PHE A 5 8.66 17.30 -10.40
CA PHE A 5 9.83 16.60 -9.82
C PHE A 5 9.81 16.52 -8.28
N LYS A 6 8.94 17.28 -7.62
CA LYS A 6 8.76 17.23 -6.16
C LYS A 6 7.73 16.19 -5.71
N SER A 7 6.91 15.65 -6.61
CA SER A 7 5.93 14.62 -6.25
C SER A 7 6.61 13.28 -5.95
N LEU A 8 6.12 12.59 -4.93
CA LEU A 8 6.67 11.29 -4.51
C LEU A 8 6.67 10.27 -5.67
N PRO A 9 5.57 10.09 -6.45
CA PRO A 9 5.55 9.14 -7.56
C PRO A 9 6.66 9.36 -8.58
N VAL A 10 6.92 10.62 -8.95
CA VAL A 10 7.97 10.95 -9.92
C VAL A 10 9.35 10.63 -9.38
N ARG A 11 9.62 10.89 -8.09
CA ARG A 11 10.89 10.54 -7.46
C ARG A 11 11.09 9.02 -7.42
N LEU A 12 10.04 8.25 -7.16
CA LEU A 12 10.09 6.79 -7.17
C LEU A 12 10.37 6.27 -8.57
N LEU A 13 9.70 6.80 -9.61
CA LEU A 13 9.95 6.43 -11.01
C LEU A 13 11.40 6.76 -11.43
N ILE A 14 11.90 7.92 -11.04
CA ILE A 14 13.31 8.28 -11.29
C ILE A 14 14.23 7.27 -10.58
N GLY A 15 13.92 6.89 -9.34
CA GLY A 15 14.65 5.86 -8.61
C GLY A 15 14.67 4.51 -9.34
N VAL A 16 13.53 4.08 -9.87
CA VAL A 16 13.42 2.85 -10.69
C VAL A 16 14.32 2.92 -11.91
N VAL A 17 14.21 4.00 -12.71
CA VAL A 17 14.98 4.14 -13.95
C VAL A 17 16.49 4.20 -13.66
N LEU A 18 16.89 5.02 -12.67
CA LEU A 18 18.30 5.13 -12.27
C LEU A 18 18.83 3.79 -11.74
N GLY A 19 18.04 3.11 -10.90
CA GLY A 19 18.42 1.80 -10.38
C GLY A 19 18.64 0.78 -11.51
N MET A 20 17.71 0.70 -12.46
CA MET A 20 17.86 -0.18 -13.62
C MET A 20 19.12 0.12 -14.45
N VAL A 21 19.36 1.40 -14.77
CA VAL A 21 20.54 1.79 -15.55
C VAL A 21 21.83 1.44 -14.82
N ILE A 22 21.92 1.75 -13.53
CA ILE A 22 23.09 1.42 -12.71
C ILE A 22 23.27 -0.11 -12.66
N GLY A 23 22.22 -0.90 -12.45
CA GLY A 23 22.31 -2.34 -12.34
C GLY A 23 22.79 -3.03 -13.64
N LEU A 24 22.44 -2.48 -14.81
CA LEU A 24 22.91 -3.02 -16.10
C LEU A 24 24.41 -2.82 -16.35
N ILE A 25 25.01 -1.77 -15.77
CA ILE A 25 26.43 -1.42 -15.99
C ILE A 25 27.31 -1.69 -14.75
N ALA A 26 26.70 -2.03 -13.62
CA ALA A 26 27.39 -2.22 -12.35
C ALA A 26 28.28 -3.47 -12.40
N ASN A 27 29.47 -3.35 -11.79
CA ASN A 27 30.32 -4.49 -11.47
C ASN A 27 29.99 -5.03 -10.05
N GLU A 28 30.60 -6.13 -9.67
CA GLU A 28 30.38 -6.79 -8.38
C GLU A 28 30.70 -5.87 -7.19
N ALA A 29 31.76 -5.07 -7.27
CA ALA A 29 32.14 -4.15 -6.20
C ALA A 29 31.08 -3.06 -5.94
N VAL A 30 30.48 -2.51 -7.01
CA VAL A 30 29.39 -1.54 -6.91
C VAL A 30 28.15 -2.21 -6.35
N MET A 31 27.86 -3.45 -6.80
CA MET A 31 26.68 -4.19 -6.33
C MET A 31 26.79 -4.56 -4.85
N ASN A 32 27.96 -4.88 -4.32
CA ASN A 32 28.17 -5.10 -2.89
C ASN A 32 27.72 -3.88 -2.06
N VAL A 33 28.05 -2.66 -2.51
CA VAL A 33 27.62 -1.43 -1.85
C VAL A 33 26.10 -1.24 -1.96
N VAL A 34 25.54 -1.43 -3.17
CA VAL A 34 24.10 -1.26 -3.42
C VAL A 34 23.27 -2.23 -2.59
N VAL A 35 23.67 -3.50 -2.53
CA VAL A 35 22.99 -4.53 -1.74
C VAL A 35 23.08 -4.22 -0.25
N THR A 36 24.23 -3.74 0.22
CA THR A 36 24.41 -3.32 1.61
C THR A 36 23.52 -2.11 1.96
N VAL A 37 23.47 -1.10 1.09
CA VAL A 37 22.58 0.06 1.27
C VAL A 37 21.11 -0.37 1.29
N LYS A 38 20.68 -1.21 0.34
CA LYS A 38 19.33 -1.79 0.31
C LYS A 38 18.99 -2.49 1.61
N TYR A 39 19.93 -3.31 2.14
CA TYR A 39 19.75 -4.05 3.38
C TYR A 39 19.51 -3.10 4.55
N ILE A 40 20.40 -2.11 4.76
CA ILE A 40 20.30 -1.14 5.86
C ILE A 40 19.00 -0.34 5.78
N LEU A 41 18.68 0.20 4.58
CA LEU A 41 17.43 0.95 4.38
C LEU A 41 16.20 0.09 4.63
N GLY A 42 16.24 -1.17 4.20
CA GLY A 42 15.19 -2.17 4.46
C GLY A 42 14.98 -2.39 5.94
N GLN A 43 16.04 -2.55 6.74
CA GLN A 43 15.96 -2.71 8.19
C GLN A 43 15.30 -1.50 8.85
N VAL A 44 15.68 -0.27 8.47
CA VAL A 44 15.08 0.97 9.00
C VAL A 44 13.59 1.05 8.67
N ILE A 45 13.20 0.74 7.42
CA ILE A 45 11.81 0.74 7.00
C ILE A 45 11.01 -0.30 7.80
N THR A 46 11.53 -1.52 7.89
CA THR A 46 10.88 -2.64 8.58
C THR A 46 10.72 -2.38 10.07
N PHE A 47 11.70 -1.74 10.72
CA PHE A 47 11.61 -1.29 12.11
C PHE A 47 10.43 -0.31 12.32
N CYS A 48 10.18 0.58 11.38
CA CYS A 48 9.11 1.57 11.49
C CYS A 48 7.70 1.01 11.23
N VAL A 49 7.57 -0.15 10.58
CA VAL A 49 6.25 -0.72 10.22
C VAL A 49 5.34 -0.93 11.42
N PRO A 50 5.75 -1.56 12.53
CA PRO A 50 4.91 -1.72 13.72
C PRO A 50 4.48 -0.39 14.32
N LEU A 51 5.37 0.62 14.34
CA LEU A 51 5.05 1.96 14.84
C LEU A 51 3.96 2.63 13.99
N ILE A 52 4.05 2.46 12.67
CA ILE A 52 3.04 2.97 11.73
C ILE A 52 1.69 2.30 11.99
N ILE A 53 1.66 0.99 12.13
CA ILE A 53 0.45 0.21 12.40
C ILE A 53 -0.22 0.71 13.68
N ILE A 54 0.52 0.79 14.78
CA ILE A 54 -0.01 1.25 16.07
C ILE A 54 -0.46 2.71 15.98
N GLY A 55 0.36 3.57 15.39
CA GLY A 55 0.10 5.01 15.31
C GLY A 55 -1.08 5.40 14.42
N PHE A 56 -1.51 4.54 13.51
CA PHE A 56 -2.65 4.83 12.63
C PHE A 56 -3.91 4.02 13.00
N ILE A 57 -3.78 2.75 13.35
CA ILE A 57 -4.93 1.88 13.59
C ILE A 57 -5.57 2.15 14.96
N ALA A 58 -4.78 2.19 16.03
CA ALA A 58 -5.34 2.38 17.37
C ALA A 58 -6.12 3.71 17.51
N PRO A 59 -5.57 4.89 17.10
CA PRO A 59 -6.32 6.14 17.15
C PRO A 59 -7.55 6.15 16.25
N SER A 60 -7.50 5.48 15.11
CA SER A 60 -8.65 5.41 14.19
C SER A 60 -9.82 4.66 14.82
N ILE A 61 -9.55 3.58 15.55
CA ILE A 61 -10.57 2.80 16.25
C ILE A 61 -11.15 3.61 17.42
N THR A 62 -10.33 4.32 18.19
CA THR A 62 -10.82 5.15 19.31
C THR A 62 -11.81 6.23 18.84
N LYS A 63 -11.60 6.79 17.65
CA LYS A 63 -12.47 7.81 17.03
C LYS A 63 -13.85 7.29 16.62
N MET A 64 -14.02 5.97 16.46
CA MET A 64 -15.33 5.36 16.19
C MET A 64 -16.27 5.36 17.40
N GLY A 65 -15.76 5.63 18.60
CA GLY A 65 -16.53 5.77 19.83
C GLY A 65 -17.33 4.52 20.20
N ASN A 66 -18.57 4.71 20.67
CA ASN A 66 -19.41 3.60 21.18
C ASN A 66 -19.74 2.51 20.12
N ASN A 67 -19.64 2.84 18.84
CA ASN A 67 -19.93 1.91 17.74
C ASN A 67 -18.67 1.22 17.19
N ALA A 68 -17.49 1.44 17.81
CA ALA A 68 -16.21 0.92 17.31
C ALA A 68 -16.24 -0.58 17.03
N SER A 69 -16.74 -1.38 17.98
CA SER A 69 -16.79 -2.85 17.83
C SER A 69 -17.68 -3.29 16.67
N LYS A 70 -18.86 -2.69 16.55
CA LYS A 70 -19.82 -3.04 15.48
C LYS A 70 -19.27 -2.62 14.11
N MET A 71 -18.76 -1.39 14.01
CA MET A 71 -18.20 -0.88 12.75
C MET A 71 -16.97 -1.68 12.32
N LEU A 72 -16.06 -1.96 13.26
CA LEU A 72 -14.87 -2.77 13.00
C LEU A 72 -15.25 -4.20 12.58
N GLY A 73 -16.18 -4.83 13.29
CA GLY A 73 -16.66 -6.19 12.96
C GLY A 73 -17.26 -6.26 11.56
N VAL A 74 -18.13 -5.31 11.19
CA VAL A 74 -18.72 -5.23 9.86
C VAL A 74 -17.64 -4.97 8.80
N ALA A 75 -16.72 -4.03 9.05
CA ALA A 75 -15.64 -3.73 8.12
C ALA A 75 -14.72 -4.95 7.88
N LEU A 76 -14.36 -5.67 8.94
CA LEU A 76 -13.57 -6.89 8.84
C LEU A 76 -14.33 -7.99 8.07
N ALA A 77 -15.61 -8.21 8.36
CA ALA A 77 -16.43 -9.19 7.65
C ALA A 77 -16.50 -8.88 6.14
N ILE A 78 -16.77 -7.63 5.77
CA ILE A 78 -16.80 -7.18 4.38
C ILE A 78 -15.42 -7.36 3.73
N ALA A 79 -14.34 -7.00 4.42
CA ALA A 79 -12.98 -7.14 3.90
C ALA A 79 -12.62 -8.60 3.65
N TYR A 80 -12.96 -9.52 4.56
CA TYR A 80 -12.73 -10.95 4.38
C TYR A 80 -13.54 -11.53 3.23
N ILE A 81 -14.84 -11.25 3.16
CA ILE A 81 -15.72 -11.71 2.06
C ILE A 81 -15.20 -11.18 0.72
N SER A 82 -14.86 -9.90 0.67
CA SER A 82 -14.27 -9.28 -0.54
C SER A 82 -12.95 -9.93 -0.93
N SER A 83 -12.06 -10.19 0.03
CA SER A 83 -10.77 -10.84 -0.24
C SER A 83 -10.93 -12.27 -0.76
N ILE A 84 -11.84 -13.05 -0.18
CA ILE A 84 -12.17 -14.40 -0.64
C ILE A 84 -12.71 -14.35 -2.07
N GLY A 85 -13.67 -13.47 -2.34
CA GLY A 85 -14.23 -13.29 -3.68
C GLY A 85 -13.21 -12.85 -4.72
N ALA A 86 -12.34 -11.90 -4.37
CA ALA A 86 -11.24 -11.49 -5.23
C ALA A 86 -10.24 -12.62 -5.51
N ALA A 87 -9.96 -13.47 -4.51
CA ALA A 87 -9.09 -14.63 -4.66
C ALA A 87 -9.68 -15.66 -5.63
N PHE A 88 -10.99 -15.95 -5.53
CA PHE A 88 -11.67 -16.83 -6.49
C PHE A 88 -11.67 -16.25 -7.90
N MET A 89 -11.92 -14.96 -8.05
CA MET A 89 -11.84 -14.29 -9.35
C MET A 89 -10.42 -14.36 -9.94
N ALA A 90 -9.39 -14.06 -9.12
CA ALA A 90 -7.99 -14.14 -9.53
C ALA A 90 -7.58 -15.58 -9.91
N MET A 91 -8.06 -16.57 -9.16
CA MET A 91 -7.83 -17.97 -9.46
C MET A 91 -8.46 -18.36 -10.80
N GLY A 92 -9.73 -17.98 -11.05
CA GLY A 92 -10.39 -18.21 -12.33
C GLY A 92 -9.67 -17.53 -13.51
N ALA A 93 -9.26 -16.27 -13.33
CA ALA A 93 -8.46 -15.56 -14.33
C ALA A 93 -7.10 -16.22 -14.54
N GLY A 94 -6.46 -16.68 -13.47
CA GLY A 94 -5.19 -17.42 -13.55
C GLY A 94 -5.31 -18.69 -14.37
N TYR A 95 -6.25 -19.55 -14.07
CA TYR A 95 -6.48 -20.79 -14.83
C TYR A 95 -6.87 -20.53 -16.29
N GLY A 96 -7.61 -19.46 -16.57
CA GLY A 96 -8.02 -19.12 -17.93
C GLY A 96 -6.92 -18.42 -18.75
N LEU A 97 -6.10 -17.58 -18.13
CA LEU A 97 -5.17 -16.71 -18.86
C LEU A 97 -3.70 -17.19 -18.84
N ILE A 98 -3.23 -17.80 -17.73
CA ILE A 98 -1.83 -18.21 -17.58
C ILE A 98 -1.36 -19.18 -18.68
N PRO A 99 -2.15 -20.20 -19.09
CA PRO A 99 -1.74 -21.11 -20.16
C PRO A 99 -1.46 -20.40 -21.49
N HIS A 100 -2.12 -19.26 -21.74
CA HIS A 100 -1.95 -18.49 -22.97
C HIS A 100 -0.79 -17.47 -22.91
N LEU A 101 -0.17 -17.28 -21.73
CA LEU A 101 0.89 -16.28 -21.54
C LEU A 101 2.29 -16.77 -21.84
N SER A 102 2.47 -18.08 -22.11
CA SER A 102 3.78 -18.71 -22.32
C SER A 102 4.81 -18.31 -21.26
N ILE A 103 4.40 -18.37 -19.98
CA ILE A 103 5.27 -18.03 -18.86
C ILE A 103 6.24 -19.21 -18.67
N GLN A 104 7.51 -18.95 -18.87
CA GLN A 104 8.55 -19.90 -18.51
C GLN A 104 8.63 -20.02 -16.99
N SER A 105 8.46 -21.23 -16.47
CA SER A 105 8.44 -21.49 -15.01
C SER A 105 9.82 -21.31 -14.38
N GLU A 106 10.90 -21.46 -15.16
CA GLU A 106 12.27 -21.28 -14.73
C GLU A 106 12.99 -20.31 -15.67
N VAL A 107 13.61 -19.29 -15.12
CA VAL A 107 14.45 -18.36 -15.86
C VAL A 107 15.90 -18.77 -15.61
N GLU A 108 16.44 -19.57 -16.50
CA GLU A 108 17.85 -19.97 -16.44
C GLU A 108 18.79 -18.77 -16.69
N GLY A 109 19.96 -18.82 -16.04
CA GLY A 109 21.06 -17.87 -16.27
C GLY A 109 20.80 -16.50 -15.63
N LEU A 110 20.13 -16.43 -14.48
CA LEU A 110 20.18 -15.28 -13.60
C LEU A 110 21.54 -15.26 -12.87
N LYS A 111 22.07 -14.05 -12.65
CA LYS A 111 23.27 -13.86 -11.84
C LYS A 111 22.89 -13.81 -10.37
N ASP A 112 23.68 -14.40 -9.52
CA ASP A 112 23.52 -14.25 -8.09
C ASP A 112 23.89 -12.83 -7.63
N LEU A 113 23.14 -12.29 -6.67
CA LEU A 113 23.51 -11.04 -6.02
C LEU A 113 24.71 -11.27 -5.11
N PRO A 114 25.69 -10.35 -5.11
CA PRO A 114 26.80 -10.45 -4.18
C PRO A 114 26.33 -10.26 -2.74
N GLY A 115 27.12 -10.78 -1.81
CA GLY A 115 26.83 -10.72 -0.38
C GLY A 115 26.84 -9.30 0.19
N VAL A 116 26.16 -9.10 1.32
CA VAL A 116 26.17 -7.85 2.07
C VAL A 116 27.53 -7.70 2.74
N VAL A 117 28.21 -6.57 2.54
CA VAL A 117 29.53 -6.28 3.13
C VAL A 117 29.43 -5.94 4.62
N PHE A 118 28.35 -5.27 5.01
CA PHE A 118 28.08 -4.87 6.38
C PHE A 118 26.64 -5.17 6.74
N GLN A 119 26.42 -5.91 7.82
CA GLN A 119 25.10 -6.24 8.33
C GLN A 119 24.82 -5.40 9.58
N LEU A 120 23.76 -4.63 9.54
CA LEU A 120 23.22 -3.89 10.67
C LEU A 120 21.81 -4.44 10.95
N ASP A 121 21.72 -5.37 11.89
CA ASP A 121 20.43 -5.93 12.27
C ASP A 121 19.70 -4.98 13.23
N ILE A 122 18.60 -4.40 12.74
CA ILE A 122 17.69 -3.58 13.54
C ILE A 122 16.41 -4.39 13.71
N PRO A 123 16.26 -5.17 14.80
CA PRO A 123 15.07 -5.98 14.98
C PRO A 123 13.83 -5.11 15.13
N GLN A 124 12.72 -5.58 14.61
CA GLN A 124 11.43 -4.92 14.82
C GLN A 124 11.07 -4.93 16.31
N ILE A 125 10.42 -3.87 16.80
CA ILE A 125 9.91 -3.80 18.18
C ILE A 125 8.95 -4.96 18.45
N MET A 126 8.12 -5.31 17.45
CA MET A 126 7.25 -6.48 17.47
C MET A 126 6.91 -6.89 16.03
N PRO A 127 6.51 -8.16 15.81
CA PRO A 127 6.00 -8.61 14.50
C PRO A 127 4.78 -7.82 14.04
N VAL A 128 4.63 -7.66 12.72
CA VAL A 128 3.54 -6.89 12.08
C VAL A 128 2.15 -7.35 12.57
N MET A 129 1.92 -8.66 12.65
CA MET A 129 0.64 -9.21 13.13
C MET A 129 0.39 -8.89 14.60
N SER A 130 1.43 -8.93 15.43
CA SER A 130 1.33 -8.55 16.84
C SER A 130 0.99 -7.07 17.01
N ALA A 131 1.61 -6.20 16.20
CA ALA A 131 1.29 -4.77 16.18
C ALA A 131 -0.16 -4.51 15.75
N LEU A 132 -0.67 -5.26 14.77
CA LEU A 132 -2.04 -5.15 14.30
C LEU A 132 -3.04 -5.56 15.40
N VAL A 133 -2.86 -6.74 15.98
CA VAL A 133 -3.73 -7.24 17.07
C VAL A 133 -3.67 -6.31 18.27
N PHE A 134 -2.48 -5.90 18.69
CA PHE A 134 -2.29 -4.94 19.79
C PHE A 134 -3.02 -3.62 19.53
N SER A 135 -2.93 -3.07 18.31
CA SER A 135 -3.58 -1.82 17.91
C SER A 135 -5.10 -1.91 17.97
N ILE A 136 -5.64 -3.04 17.51
CA ILE A 136 -7.09 -3.29 17.55
C ILE A 136 -7.55 -3.40 19.00
N MET A 137 -6.89 -4.22 19.83
CA MET A 137 -7.23 -4.39 21.23
C MET A 137 -7.14 -3.09 22.01
N LEU A 138 -6.05 -2.35 21.86
CA LEU A 138 -5.84 -1.06 22.53
C LEU A 138 -6.88 -0.03 22.10
N GLY A 139 -7.16 0.07 20.80
CA GLY A 139 -8.16 0.98 20.26
C GLY A 139 -9.57 0.69 20.75
N LEU A 140 -9.98 -0.60 20.76
CA LEU A 140 -11.27 -1.05 21.28
C LEU A 140 -11.39 -0.81 22.80
N ALA A 141 -10.37 -1.20 23.57
CA ALA A 141 -10.37 -1.00 25.03
C ALA A 141 -10.49 0.49 25.38
N ALA A 142 -9.74 1.36 24.70
CA ALA A 142 -9.83 2.79 24.90
C ALA A 142 -11.21 3.36 24.51
N ALA A 143 -11.83 2.83 23.45
CA ALA A 143 -13.19 3.23 23.05
C ALA A 143 -14.24 2.80 24.08
N TRP A 144 -14.17 1.55 24.58
CA TRP A 144 -15.12 1.02 25.59
C TRP A 144 -15.05 1.74 26.93
N THR A 145 -13.82 2.03 27.40
CA THR A 145 -13.58 2.71 28.65
C THR A 145 -13.76 4.24 28.55
N LYS A 146 -13.97 4.76 27.34
CA LYS A 146 -13.99 6.21 27.08
C LYS A 146 -12.75 6.91 27.66
N ALA A 147 -11.59 6.26 27.52
CA ALA A 147 -10.34 6.68 28.13
C ALA A 147 -9.79 7.94 27.43
N ARG A 148 -10.19 9.11 27.92
CA ARG A 148 -9.89 10.43 27.33
C ARG A 148 -8.38 10.68 27.21
N TYR A 149 -7.61 10.36 28.25
CA TYR A 149 -6.16 10.57 28.23
C TYR A 149 -5.46 9.61 27.25
N THR A 150 -5.85 8.33 27.24
CA THR A 150 -5.29 7.33 26.31
C THR A 150 -5.57 7.74 24.85
N THR A 151 -6.77 8.21 24.56
CA THR A 151 -7.13 8.71 23.21
C THR A 151 -6.27 9.90 22.83
N ALA A 152 -6.05 10.86 23.74
CA ALA A 152 -5.20 12.01 23.48
C ALA A 152 -3.73 11.59 23.21
N ILE A 153 -3.19 10.67 24.00
CA ILE A 153 -1.83 10.12 23.82
C ILE A 153 -1.72 9.42 22.46
N LEU A 154 -2.71 8.63 22.09
CA LEU A 154 -2.73 7.93 20.79
C LEU A 154 -2.80 8.92 19.61
N ASP A 155 -3.54 10.01 19.74
CA ASP A 155 -3.59 11.07 18.74
C ASP A 155 -2.26 11.84 18.60
N GLU A 156 -1.58 12.09 19.71
CA GLU A 156 -0.24 12.68 19.69
C GLU A 156 0.78 11.70 19.09
N PHE A 157 0.72 10.44 19.47
CA PHE A 157 1.56 9.39 18.89
C PHE A 157 1.37 9.27 17.38
N GLN A 158 0.12 9.35 16.88
CA GLN A 158 -0.19 9.40 15.44
C GLN A 158 0.55 10.54 14.74
N LYS A 159 0.53 11.74 15.33
CA LYS A 159 1.22 12.92 14.77
C LYS A 159 2.74 12.73 14.73
N ILE A 160 3.31 12.13 15.79
CA ILE A 160 4.75 11.82 15.86
C ILE A 160 5.12 10.81 14.78
N VAL A 161 4.39 9.71 14.68
CA VAL A 161 4.63 8.66 13.66
C VAL A 161 4.48 9.24 12.25
N LEU A 162 3.44 10.05 12.00
CA LEU A 162 3.28 10.72 10.71
C LEU A 162 4.49 11.61 10.37
N LYS A 163 5.06 12.29 11.36
CA LYS A 163 6.24 13.11 11.18
C LYS A 163 7.48 12.27 10.87
N ILE A 164 7.66 11.14 11.55
CA ILE A 164 8.72 10.17 11.27
C ILE A 164 8.58 9.65 9.84
N VAL A 165 7.40 9.19 9.44
CA VAL A 165 7.16 8.70 8.08
C VAL A 165 7.50 9.78 7.04
N THR A 166 7.00 10.98 7.22
CA THR A 166 7.17 12.05 6.22
C THR A 166 8.60 12.60 6.16
N LYS A 167 9.34 12.60 7.27
CA LYS A 167 10.68 13.18 7.34
C LYS A 167 11.81 12.16 7.15
N PHE A 168 11.57 10.88 7.49
CA PHE A 168 12.58 9.83 7.39
C PHE A 168 12.23 8.80 6.33
N ILE A 169 11.05 8.16 6.42
CA ILE A 169 10.73 7.04 5.54
C ILE A 169 10.53 7.51 4.09
N ILE A 170 9.70 8.52 3.85
CA ILE A 170 9.43 9.01 2.50
C ILE A 170 10.69 9.44 1.73
N PRO A 171 11.65 10.16 2.32
CA PRO A 171 12.91 10.48 1.65
C PRO A 171 13.82 9.27 1.37
N ILE A 172 13.74 8.22 2.18
CA ILE A 172 14.54 7.00 2.03
C ILE A 172 13.99 6.10 0.90
N LEU A 173 12.66 6.10 0.69
CA LEU A 173 12.00 5.21 -0.27
C LEU A 173 12.59 5.25 -1.69
N PRO A 174 12.88 6.39 -2.32
CA PRO A 174 13.45 6.42 -3.65
C PRO A 174 14.80 5.69 -3.75
N PHE A 175 15.64 5.79 -2.71
CA PHE A 175 16.94 5.12 -2.66
C PHE A 175 16.77 3.61 -2.47
N PHE A 176 15.85 3.19 -1.58
CA PHE A 176 15.53 1.78 -1.38
C PHE A 176 14.98 1.13 -2.66
N ILE A 177 14.09 1.83 -3.37
CA ILE A 177 13.54 1.36 -4.64
C ILE A 177 14.61 1.33 -5.72
N ALA A 178 15.46 2.36 -5.82
CA ALA A 178 16.57 2.37 -6.77
C ALA A 178 17.51 1.18 -6.54
N SER A 179 17.89 0.92 -5.29
CA SER A 179 18.75 -0.22 -4.94
C SER A 179 18.08 -1.57 -5.24
N THR A 180 16.77 -1.67 -5.06
CA THR A 180 16.01 -2.89 -5.39
C THR A 180 16.01 -3.15 -6.89
N PHE A 181 15.68 -2.15 -7.70
CA PHE A 181 15.68 -2.29 -9.16
C PHE A 181 17.08 -2.44 -9.74
N CYS A 182 18.10 -1.89 -9.07
CA CYS A 182 19.49 -2.12 -9.42
C CYS A 182 19.86 -3.60 -9.26
N GLY A 183 19.46 -4.24 -8.16
CA GLY A 183 19.64 -5.69 -7.95
C GLY A 183 18.94 -6.52 -9.03
N LEU A 184 17.66 -6.26 -9.29
CA LEU A 184 16.88 -6.95 -10.31
C LEU A 184 17.47 -6.81 -11.74
N ALA A 185 18.05 -5.63 -12.04
CA ALA A 185 18.70 -5.39 -13.32
C ALA A 185 20.03 -6.16 -13.43
N TYR A 186 20.82 -6.18 -12.36
CA TYR A 186 22.09 -6.90 -12.30
C TYR A 186 21.90 -8.43 -12.43
N GLU A 187 20.91 -8.98 -11.75
CA GLU A 187 20.53 -10.40 -11.86
C GLU A 187 20.10 -10.78 -13.28
N GLY A 188 19.68 -9.81 -14.09
CA GLY A 188 19.09 -10.05 -15.41
C GLY A 188 17.59 -10.31 -15.37
N THR A 189 16.96 -10.24 -14.19
CA THR A 189 15.52 -10.45 -14.00
C THR A 189 14.70 -9.48 -14.85
N ILE A 190 15.09 -8.19 -14.91
CA ILE A 190 14.37 -7.19 -15.67
C ILE A 190 14.38 -7.51 -17.16
N THR A 191 15.53 -7.81 -17.73
CA THR A 191 15.67 -8.06 -19.17
C THR A 191 14.93 -9.31 -19.62
N LYS A 192 14.92 -10.35 -18.79
CA LYS A 192 14.30 -11.65 -19.11
C LYS A 192 12.82 -11.71 -18.75
N GLN A 193 12.41 -11.10 -17.66
CA GLN A 193 11.04 -11.23 -17.11
C GLN A 193 10.15 -10.00 -17.34
N LEU A 194 10.70 -8.84 -17.72
CA LEU A 194 9.91 -7.60 -17.90
C LEU A 194 8.72 -7.78 -18.86
N PRO A 195 8.84 -8.46 -20.02
CA PRO A 195 7.70 -8.65 -20.91
C PRO A 195 6.56 -9.46 -20.26
N VAL A 196 6.91 -10.45 -19.42
CA VAL A 196 5.94 -11.26 -18.68
C VAL A 196 5.30 -10.44 -17.58
N PHE A 197 6.09 -9.68 -16.80
CA PHE A 197 5.58 -8.79 -15.76
C PHE A 197 4.62 -7.74 -16.30
N LEU A 198 4.91 -7.14 -17.45
CA LEU A 198 4.00 -6.17 -18.06
C LEU A 198 2.65 -6.79 -18.42
N LYS A 199 2.65 -8.01 -19.00
CA LYS A 199 1.40 -8.74 -19.26
C LYS A 199 0.63 -9.01 -17.97
N VAL A 200 1.31 -9.48 -16.94
CA VAL A 200 0.70 -9.76 -15.62
C VAL A 200 0.14 -8.49 -15.00
N ILE A 201 0.87 -7.38 -15.04
CA ILE A 201 0.41 -6.08 -14.53
C ILE A 201 -0.89 -5.65 -15.21
N VAL A 202 -0.97 -5.75 -16.54
CA VAL A 202 -2.19 -5.40 -17.28
C VAL A 202 -3.37 -6.26 -16.86
N ILE A 203 -3.17 -7.58 -16.71
CA ILE A 203 -4.20 -8.51 -16.27
C ILE A 203 -4.66 -8.20 -14.84
N VAL A 204 -3.73 -7.96 -13.93
CA VAL A 204 -4.03 -7.61 -12.54
C VAL A 204 -4.78 -6.29 -12.47
N MET A 205 -4.37 -5.28 -13.24
CA MET A 205 -5.08 -3.99 -13.30
C MET A 205 -6.50 -4.16 -13.85
N ALA A 206 -6.69 -4.92 -14.92
CA ALA A 206 -8.01 -5.22 -15.46
C ALA A 206 -8.87 -5.95 -14.40
N GLY A 207 -8.33 -6.98 -13.76
CA GLY A 207 -9.00 -7.71 -12.68
C GLY A 207 -9.38 -6.79 -11.52
N HIS A 208 -8.49 -5.88 -11.12
CA HIS A 208 -8.78 -4.91 -10.07
C HIS A 208 -9.98 -4.00 -10.41
N TYR A 209 -10.02 -3.46 -11.64
CA TYR A 209 -11.15 -2.62 -12.06
C TYR A 209 -12.45 -3.42 -12.20
N ILE A 210 -12.40 -4.66 -12.67
CA ILE A 210 -13.57 -5.54 -12.73
C ILE A 210 -14.09 -5.79 -11.31
N TRP A 211 -13.23 -6.16 -10.38
CA TRP A 211 -13.61 -6.42 -8.99
C TRP A 211 -14.18 -5.18 -8.31
N LEU A 212 -13.54 -4.04 -8.47
CA LEU A 212 -14.01 -2.76 -7.93
C LEU A 212 -15.40 -2.41 -8.47
N THR A 213 -15.62 -2.54 -9.78
CA THR A 213 -16.91 -2.29 -10.42
C THR A 213 -17.99 -3.24 -9.87
N LEU A 214 -17.66 -4.52 -9.69
CA LEU A 214 -18.58 -5.51 -9.11
C LEU A 214 -18.99 -5.10 -7.68
N LEU A 215 -18.04 -4.69 -6.85
CA LEU A 215 -18.32 -4.22 -5.49
C LEU A 215 -19.22 -2.99 -5.48
N TYR A 216 -18.99 -2.03 -6.39
CA TYR A 216 -19.87 -0.85 -6.52
C TYR A 216 -21.28 -1.21 -6.98
N VAL A 217 -21.41 -2.16 -7.91
CA VAL A 217 -22.74 -2.65 -8.34
C VAL A 217 -23.48 -3.33 -7.19
N ILE A 218 -22.80 -4.19 -6.43
CA ILE A 218 -23.39 -4.87 -5.25
C ILE A 218 -23.81 -3.83 -4.19
N ALA A 219 -22.92 -2.86 -3.89
CA ALA A 219 -23.22 -1.81 -2.93
C ALA A 219 -24.36 -0.91 -3.39
N GLY A 220 -24.43 -0.58 -4.68
CA GLY A 220 -25.51 0.18 -5.30
C GLY A 220 -26.85 -0.55 -5.24
N ALA A 221 -26.86 -1.84 -5.57
CA ALA A 221 -28.05 -2.69 -5.48
C ALA A 221 -28.59 -2.78 -4.04
N TYR A 222 -27.69 -2.88 -3.04
CA TYR A 222 -28.06 -2.93 -1.64
C TYR A 222 -28.57 -1.57 -1.11
N SER A 223 -27.94 -0.47 -1.53
CA SER A 223 -28.26 0.90 -1.05
C SER A 223 -29.36 1.59 -1.87
N GLY A 224 -29.78 1.02 -3.01
CA GLY A 224 -30.74 1.64 -3.94
C GLY A 224 -30.16 2.86 -4.68
N LYS A 225 -28.84 3.08 -4.63
CA LYS A 225 -28.16 4.20 -5.30
C LYS A 225 -27.52 3.75 -6.60
N ASN A 226 -27.45 4.68 -7.58
CA ASN A 226 -26.82 4.40 -8.87
C ASN A 226 -25.28 4.28 -8.70
N PRO A 227 -24.69 3.11 -8.98
CA PRO A 227 -23.25 2.89 -8.83
C PRO A 227 -22.39 3.85 -9.68
N LEU A 228 -22.87 4.24 -10.86
CA LEU A 228 -22.16 5.13 -11.76
C LEU A 228 -22.07 6.57 -11.20
N GLU A 229 -23.10 7.03 -10.53
CA GLU A 229 -23.07 8.34 -9.86
C GLU A 229 -22.08 8.35 -8.70
N VAL A 230 -22.09 7.32 -7.88
CA VAL A 230 -21.11 7.16 -6.79
C VAL A 230 -19.69 7.15 -7.33
N LEU A 231 -19.43 6.42 -8.41
CA LEU A 231 -18.11 6.35 -9.04
C LEU A 231 -17.68 7.73 -9.59
N LYS A 232 -18.59 8.50 -10.17
CA LYS A 232 -18.32 9.85 -10.67
C LYS A 232 -17.90 10.80 -9.54
N TYR A 233 -18.61 10.79 -8.42
CA TYR A 233 -18.26 11.61 -7.25
C TYR A 233 -16.96 11.17 -6.56
N TYR A 234 -16.60 9.89 -6.67
CA TYR A 234 -15.37 9.35 -6.09
C TYR A 234 -14.13 9.56 -6.97
N GLY A 235 -14.33 9.97 -8.22
CA GLY A 235 -13.25 10.21 -9.18
C GLY A 235 -12.13 11.12 -8.67
N PRO A 236 -12.42 12.30 -8.09
CA PRO A 236 -11.40 13.17 -7.50
C PRO A 236 -10.58 12.52 -6.37
N ALA A 237 -11.23 11.71 -5.51
CA ALA A 237 -10.55 10.97 -4.46
C ALA A 237 -9.60 9.91 -5.06
N TYR A 238 -10.05 9.19 -6.09
CA TYR A 238 -9.21 8.24 -6.81
C TYR A 238 -7.99 8.90 -7.46
N LEU A 239 -8.18 10.02 -8.16
CA LEU A 239 -7.09 10.78 -8.76
C LEU A 239 -6.11 11.32 -7.69
N THR A 240 -6.63 11.73 -6.54
CA THR A 240 -5.80 12.16 -5.41
C THR A 240 -4.99 11.00 -4.85
N ALA A 241 -5.59 9.81 -4.71
CA ALA A 241 -4.89 8.60 -4.25
C ALA A 241 -3.74 8.23 -5.18
N VAL A 242 -3.99 8.20 -6.49
CA VAL A 242 -2.98 7.88 -7.52
C VAL A 242 -1.90 8.96 -7.57
N GLY A 243 -2.30 10.24 -7.52
CA GLY A 243 -1.36 11.35 -7.64
C GLY A 243 -0.48 11.60 -6.41
N THR A 244 -0.98 11.28 -5.22
CA THR A 244 -0.25 11.51 -3.96
C THR A 244 0.35 10.25 -3.36
N MET A 245 -0.16 9.08 -3.73
CA MET A 245 0.14 7.78 -3.07
C MET A 245 -0.01 7.87 -1.54
N SER A 246 -0.93 8.72 -1.06
CA SER A 246 -1.14 9.00 0.35
C SER A 246 -2.59 8.78 0.74
N SER A 247 -2.85 7.76 1.56
CA SER A 247 -4.18 7.50 2.12
C SER A 247 -4.68 8.65 2.99
N ALA A 248 -3.79 9.33 3.73
CA ALA A 248 -4.15 10.47 4.56
C ALA A 248 -4.60 11.68 3.72
N ALA A 249 -3.91 11.97 2.61
CA ALA A 249 -4.33 13.04 1.70
C ALA A 249 -5.64 12.71 0.96
N THR A 250 -5.84 11.43 0.64
CA THR A 250 -7.04 10.95 -0.04
C THR A 250 -8.26 10.97 0.87
N LEU A 251 -8.08 10.72 2.18
CA LEU A 251 -9.18 10.64 3.13
C LEU A 251 -10.03 11.91 3.16
N ALA A 252 -9.42 13.09 3.13
CA ALA A 252 -10.14 14.35 3.15
C ALA A 252 -11.07 14.50 1.93
N VAL A 253 -10.56 14.18 0.73
CA VAL A 253 -11.33 14.24 -0.52
C VAL A 253 -12.37 13.14 -0.59
N ALA A 254 -12.06 11.95 -0.05
CA ALA A 254 -13.01 10.84 0.03
C ALA A 254 -14.19 11.16 0.97
N LEU A 255 -13.95 11.78 2.12
CA LEU A 255 -15.00 12.20 3.04
C LEU A 255 -15.90 13.28 2.41
N GLU A 256 -15.34 14.20 1.66
CA GLU A 256 -16.11 15.18 0.90
C GLU A 256 -17.00 14.50 -0.15
N ALA A 257 -16.46 13.57 -0.91
CA ALA A 257 -17.21 12.78 -1.90
C ALA A 257 -18.37 11.98 -1.27
N VAL A 258 -18.14 11.35 -0.11
CA VAL A 258 -19.18 10.62 0.65
C VAL A 258 -20.25 11.59 1.18
N SER A 259 -19.87 12.75 1.67
CA SER A 259 -20.80 13.77 2.17
C SER A 259 -21.75 14.22 1.06
N TYR A 260 -21.27 14.47 -0.15
CA TYR A 260 -22.10 14.82 -1.30
C TYR A 260 -23.12 13.72 -1.65
N THR A 261 -22.73 12.46 -1.62
CA THR A 261 -23.64 11.35 -1.92
C THR A 261 -24.72 11.13 -0.84
N HIS A 262 -24.50 11.60 0.38
CA HIS A 262 -25.52 11.56 1.46
C HIS A 262 -26.44 12.78 1.48
N LEU A 263 -25.92 13.99 1.19
CA LEU A 263 -26.69 15.23 1.22
C LEU A 263 -27.67 15.34 0.06
N THR A 264 -27.35 14.86 -1.13
CA THR A 264 -28.26 14.89 -2.29
C THR A 264 -29.46 13.95 -2.16
N SER A 265 -29.40 12.96 -1.26
CA SER A 265 -30.52 12.02 -1.03
C SER A 265 -31.62 12.55 -0.10
N ASP A 266 -31.34 13.58 0.70
CA ASP A 266 -32.28 14.09 1.70
C ASP A 266 -33.10 15.30 1.25
N TRP A 267 -32.73 15.92 0.11
CA TRP A 267 -33.44 17.08 -0.44
C TRP A 267 -34.48 16.75 -1.52
N GLU A 268 -34.53 15.51 -2.02
CA GLU A 268 -35.48 15.04 -3.02
C GLU A 268 -36.63 14.19 -2.44
N ARG A 269 -36.78 14.12 -1.12
CA ARG A 269 -37.92 13.54 -0.40
C ARG A 269 -38.60 14.61 0.45
#